data_26948c77eb0fb20a1a28d7c92914dee1
#
_entry.id   26948c77eb0fb20a1a28d7c92914dee1
#
_cell.length_a   1.000
_cell.length_b   1.000
_cell.length_c   1.000
_cell.angle_alpha   90.00
_cell.angle_beta   90.00
_cell.angle_gamma   90.00
#
_symmetry.space_group_name_H-M   'P 1'
#
loop_
_entity.id
_entity.type
_entity.pdbx_description
1 polymer ?
#
loop_
_entity_poly.entity_id
_entity_poly.type
_entity_poly.pdbx_seq_one_letter_code
_entity_poly.pdbx_strand_id
1 'polypeptide(L)'
;MNGEDLIEKILREGERRADEVEVFYARGLSVGTELKKGILGNAEESEAWNMAVRTVKDGRIGFSSTSDPDRWKECLDAALASGRLATPQQWGGFPKPADLGGTPSAADGDLVVAVEAAARMVEDLLAGAAEHPVEVVGGGADLTRSYLAVANSSGVFYGMDRTVAAVSLETIREQ
;
A
#
# COMPACT_ATOMS: atom_id res chain seq x y z
N MET A 1 -10.30 11.36 -9.28
CA MET A 1 -9.01 12.11 -9.21
C MET A 1 -7.93 11.06 -9.11
N ASN A 2 -6.88 11.11 -9.95
CA ASN A 2 -5.81 10.13 -9.80
C ASN A 2 -4.97 10.44 -8.55
N GLY A 3 -4.12 9.50 -8.11
CA GLY A 3 -3.34 9.68 -6.88
C GLY A 3 -2.33 10.82 -6.98
N GLU A 4 -1.72 11.02 -8.14
CA GLU A 4 -0.73 12.08 -8.39
C GLU A 4 -1.35 13.47 -8.30
N ASP A 5 -2.51 13.69 -8.95
CA ASP A 5 -3.26 14.96 -8.87
C ASP A 5 -3.64 15.29 -7.41
N LEU A 6 -3.98 14.27 -6.62
CA LEU A 6 -4.32 14.43 -5.21
C LEU A 6 -3.09 14.85 -4.39
N ILE A 7 -1.96 14.18 -4.60
CA ILE A 7 -0.69 14.49 -3.94
C ILE A 7 -0.27 15.93 -4.24
N GLU A 8 -0.24 16.33 -5.52
CA GLU A 8 0.12 17.70 -5.92
C GLU A 8 -0.79 18.75 -5.28
N LYS A 9 -2.09 18.45 -5.20
CA LYS A 9 -3.07 19.35 -4.59
C LYS A 9 -2.82 19.55 -3.10
N ILE A 10 -2.47 18.46 -2.39
CA ILE A 10 -2.17 18.50 -0.96
C ILE A 10 -0.87 19.27 -0.71
N LEU A 11 0.17 18.99 -1.49
CA LEU A 11 1.44 19.71 -1.39
C LEU A 11 1.23 21.23 -1.59
N ARG A 12 0.57 21.63 -2.68
CA ARG A 12 0.28 23.03 -2.99
C ARG A 12 -0.52 23.74 -1.90
N GLU A 13 -1.49 23.08 -1.29
CA GLU A 13 -2.28 23.66 -0.21
C GLU A 13 -1.50 23.70 1.10
N GLY A 14 -0.71 22.67 1.37
CA GLY A 14 0.12 22.57 2.57
C GLY A 14 1.26 23.60 2.60
N GLU A 15 1.94 23.84 1.48
CA GLU A 15 3.01 24.83 1.32
C GLU A 15 2.58 26.28 1.62
N ARG A 16 1.30 26.58 1.48
CA ARG A 16 0.75 27.88 1.86
C ARG A 16 0.64 28.06 3.38
N ARG A 17 0.73 26.99 4.15
CA ARG A 17 0.35 26.93 5.55
C ARG A 17 1.44 26.38 6.47
N ALA A 18 2.42 25.69 5.93
CA ALA A 18 3.57 25.10 6.61
C ALA A 18 4.86 25.45 5.88
N ASP A 19 6.00 25.30 6.55
CA ASP A 19 7.32 25.53 5.98
C ASP A 19 7.71 24.37 5.03
N GLU A 20 7.33 23.15 5.43
CA GLU A 20 7.54 21.94 4.64
C GLU A 20 6.36 20.97 4.77
N VAL A 21 6.10 20.22 3.70
CA VAL A 21 5.02 19.22 3.63
C VAL A 21 5.54 17.95 2.94
N GLU A 22 5.12 16.81 3.43
CA GLU A 22 5.32 15.51 2.80
C GLU A 22 4.00 14.75 2.77
N VAL A 23 3.73 14.09 1.66
CA VAL A 23 2.56 13.24 1.44
C VAL A 23 3.02 11.83 1.13
N PHE A 24 2.52 10.87 1.87
CA PHE A 24 2.53 9.45 1.52
C PHE A 24 1.16 9.07 1.00
N TYR A 25 1.13 8.29 -0.07
CA TYR A 25 -0.09 7.80 -0.69
C TYR A 25 0.08 6.33 -1.04
N ALA A 26 -0.95 5.53 -0.75
CA ALA A 26 -1.01 4.13 -1.15
C ALA A 26 -2.43 3.77 -1.57
N ARG A 27 -2.55 3.01 -2.65
CA ARG A 27 -3.79 2.37 -3.10
C ARG A 27 -3.48 0.95 -3.49
N GLY A 28 -4.35 0.01 -3.12
CA GLY A 28 -4.20 -1.39 -3.49
C GLY A 28 -5.52 -2.09 -3.70
N LEU A 29 -5.52 -3.02 -4.66
CA LEU A 29 -6.53 -4.03 -4.86
C LEU A 29 -5.93 -5.36 -4.42
N SER A 30 -6.60 -6.08 -3.54
CA SER A 30 -6.19 -7.39 -3.05
C SER A 30 -7.31 -8.40 -3.24
N VAL A 31 -6.94 -9.60 -3.65
CA VAL A 31 -7.81 -10.75 -3.73
C VAL A 31 -7.19 -11.86 -2.92
N GLY A 32 -7.95 -12.40 -1.96
CA GLY A 32 -7.56 -13.55 -1.15
C GLY A 32 -8.53 -14.72 -1.34
N THR A 33 -8.00 -15.94 -1.26
CA THR A 33 -8.79 -17.16 -1.24
C THR A 33 -8.37 -18.02 -0.06
N GLU A 34 -9.33 -18.68 0.58
CA GLU A 34 -9.09 -19.58 1.70
C GLU A 34 -9.48 -21.00 1.34
N LEU A 35 -8.60 -21.94 1.64
CA LEU A 35 -8.79 -23.37 1.43
C LEU A 35 -8.97 -24.06 2.80
N LYS A 36 -10.05 -24.81 2.93
CA LYS A 36 -10.35 -25.62 4.13
C LYS A 36 -10.59 -27.06 3.74
N LYS A 37 -9.81 -27.97 4.31
CA LYS A 37 -9.92 -29.42 4.06
C LYS A 37 -9.94 -29.76 2.54
N GLY A 38 -9.03 -29.15 1.80
CA GLY A 38 -8.92 -29.39 0.35
C GLY A 38 -10.04 -28.77 -0.50
N ILE A 39 -10.92 -27.96 0.07
CA ILE A 39 -12.03 -27.30 -0.63
C ILE A 39 -11.86 -25.79 -0.57
N LEU A 40 -12.04 -25.10 -1.70
CA LEU A 40 -12.08 -23.63 -1.72
C LEU A 40 -13.31 -23.18 -0.94
N GLY A 41 -13.08 -22.54 0.22
CA GLY A 41 -14.14 -22.18 1.18
C GLY A 41 -14.59 -20.74 1.08
N ASN A 42 -13.69 -19.82 0.81
CA ASN A 42 -13.98 -18.39 0.74
C ASN A 42 -13.10 -17.69 -0.29
N ALA A 43 -13.61 -16.60 -0.87
CA ALA A 43 -12.85 -15.68 -1.70
C ALA A 43 -13.28 -14.25 -1.34
N GLU A 44 -12.33 -13.36 -1.20
CA GLU A 44 -12.55 -11.97 -0.83
C GLU A 44 -11.76 -11.05 -1.77
N GLU A 45 -12.41 -9.97 -2.21
CA GLU A 45 -11.79 -8.86 -2.91
C GLU A 45 -11.89 -7.62 -2.04
N SER A 46 -10.80 -6.88 -1.90
CA SER A 46 -10.76 -5.64 -1.13
C SER A 46 -9.97 -4.56 -1.86
N GLU A 47 -10.47 -3.34 -1.83
CA GLU A 47 -9.73 -2.15 -2.26
C GLU A 47 -9.42 -1.30 -1.03
N ALA A 48 -8.16 -0.91 -0.87
CA ALA A 48 -7.70 -0.10 0.24
C ALA A 48 -7.01 1.16 -0.24
N TRP A 49 -7.25 2.25 0.48
CA TRP A 49 -6.62 3.55 0.29
C TRP A 49 -5.98 3.99 1.59
N ASN A 50 -4.79 4.53 1.52
CA ASN A 50 -4.13 5.12 2.66
C ASN A 50 -3.41 6.38 2.21
N MET A 51 -3.56 7.43 2.99
CA MET A 51 -2.87 8.68 2.80
C MET A 51 -2.39 9.19 4.14
N ALA A 52 -1.16 9.69 4.18
CA ALA A 52 -0.62 10.36 5.34
C ALA A 52 0.00 11.69 4.93
N VAL A 53 -0.17 12.69 5.78
CA VAL A 53 0.40 14.01 5.60
C VAL A 53 1.27 14.33 6.80
N ARG A 54 2.50 14.74 6.53
CA ARG A 54 3.44 15.27 7.50
C ARG A 54 3.72 16.73 7.18
N THR A 55 3.60 17.59 8.16
CA THR A 55 3.86 19.03 8.03
C THR A 55 4.94 19.46 9.01
N VAL A 56 5.75 20.42 8.63
CA VAL A 56 6.72 21.06 9.52
C VAL A 56 6.47 22.56 9.50
N LYS A 57 6.32 23.16 10.68
CA LYS A 57 6.19 24.61 10.85
C LYS A 57 6.91 25.06 12.12
N ASP A 58 7.82 26.02 11.99
CA ASP A 58 8.61 26.53 13.11
C ASP A 58 9.31 25.40 13.90
N GLY A 59 9.85 24.41 13.19
CA GLY A 59 10.49 23.22 13.77
C GLY A 59 9.51 22.24 14.44
N ARG A 60 8.21 22.44 14.33
CA ARG A 60 7.17 21.56 14.89
C ARG A 60 6.65 20.62 13.83
N ILE A 61 6.76 19.33 14.11
CA ILE A 61 6.33 18.28 13.20
C ILE A 61 4.89 17.88 13.54
N GLY A 62 4.00 17.96 12.55
CA GLY A 62 2.64 17.45 12.63
C GLY A 62 2.43 16.28 11.70
N PHE A 63 1.52 15.41 12.08
CA PHE A 63 1.18 14.21 11.31
C PHE A 63 -0.30 13.89 11.42
N SER A 64 -0.86 13.41 10.31
CA SER A 64 -2.19 12.80 10.27
C SER A 64 -2.27 11.80 9.13
N SER A 65 -3.20 10.86 9.21
CA SER A 65 -3.49 9.90 8.15
C SER A 65 -4.99 9.66 8.01
N THR A 66 -5.38 9.19 6.83
CA THR A 66 -6.76 8.78 6.54
C THR A 66 -6.77 7.63 5.53
N SER A 67 -7.76 6.76 5.61
CA SER A 67 -8.07 5.75 4.61
C SER A 67 -9.11 6.22 3.59
N ASP A 68 -9.58 7.47 3.68
CA ASP A 68 -10.54 8.08 2.77
C ASP A 68 -9.86 9.26 2.06
N PRO A 69 -9.51 9.12 0.76
CA PRO A 69 -8.82 10.17 0.00
C PRO A 69 -9.69 11.42 -0.21
N ASP A 70 -11.01 11.34 -0.13
CA ASP A 70 -11.88 12.50 -0.26
C ASP A 70 -11.78 13.42 0.96
N ARG A 71 -11.33 12.90 2.11
CA ARG A 71 -11.08 13.65 3.34
C ARG A 71 -9.67 14.25 3.45
N TRP A 72 -8.99 14.43 2.33
CA TRP A 72 -7.63 14.94 2.29
C TRP A 72 -7.46 16.31 2.97
N LYS A 73 -8.47 17.21 2.87
CA LYS A 73 -8.43 18.52 3.53
C LYS A 73 -8.43 18.38 5.04
N GLU A 74 -9.29 17.53 5.58
CA GLU A 74 -9.36 17.25 7.02
C GLU A 74 -8.06 16.62 7.50
N CYS A 75 -7.47 15.73 6.71
CA CYS A 75 -6.18 15.12 7.01
C CYS A 75 -5.06 16.16 7.08
N LEU A 76 -4.98 17.08 6.11
CA LEU A 76 -4.01 18.19 6.14
C LEU A 76 -4.25 19.11 7.34
N ASP A 77 -5.50 19.47 7.62
CA ASP A 77 -5.86 20.32 8.77
C ASP A 77 -5.47 19.66 10.10
N ALA A 78 -5.70 18.37 10.24
CA ALA A 78 -5.32 17.59 11.41
C ALA A 78 -3.79 17.50 11.58
N ALA A 79 -3.03 17.31 10.49
CA ALA A 79 -1.57 17.35 10.52
C ALA A 79 -1.05 18.69 11.01
N LEU A 80 -1.57 19.81 10.49
CA LEU A 80 -1.22 21.15 10.92
C LEU A 80 -1.60 21.41 12.39
N ALA A 81 -2.76 20.92 12.83
CA ALA A 81 -3.21 21.05 14.21
C ALA A 81 -2.34 20.25 15.18
N SER A 82 -1.98 19.00 14.83
CA SER A 82 -1.10 18.17 15.65
C SER A 82 0.29 18.81 15.82
N GLY A 83 0.83 19.43 14.77
CA GLY A 83 2.08 20.15 14.82
C GLY A 83 2.10 21.32 15.81
N ARG A 84 0.98 22.03 15.97
CA ARG A 84 0.88 23.13 16.95
C ARG A 84 1.08 22.67 18.40
N LEU A 85 0.77 21.42 18.69
CA LEU A 85 0.92 20.80 20.01
C LEU A 85 2.29 20.17 20.22
N ALA A 86 3.05 19.99 19.15
CA ALA A 86 4.37 19.35 19.20
C ALA A 86 5.43 20.31 19.78
N THR A 87 6.44 19.75 20.43
CA THR A 87 7.63 20.51 20.86
C THR A 87 8.49 20.78 19.62
N PRO A 88 9.01 22.03 19.45
CA PRO A 88 9.94 22.32 18.37
C PRO A 88 11.19 21.44 18.46
N GLN A 89 11.64 20.96 17.32
CA GLN A 89 12.82 20.12 17.17
C GLN A 89 13.80 20.77 16.21
N GLN A 90 15.07 20.39 16.32
CA GLN A 90 16.04 20.75 15.29
C GLN A 90 15.71 19.89 14.05
N TRP A 91 15.18 20.53 13.02
CA TRP A 91 14.76 19.90 11.79
C TRP A 91 15.74 20.16 10.66
N GLY A 92 16.21 19.10 9.98
CA GLY A 92 17.19 19.20 8.89
C GLY A 92 16.58 19.36 7.50
N GLY A 93 15.26 19.39 7.38
CA GLY A 93 14.52 19.43 6.11
C GLY A 93 14.15 18.03 5.59
N PHE A 94 13.14 17.99 4.72
CA PHE A 94 12.85 16.77 3.94
C PHE A 94 13.95 16.51 2.91
N PRO A 95 14.13 15.24 2.50
CA PRO A 95 15.05 14.89 1.43
C PRO A 95 14.78 15.72 0.17
N LYS A 96 15.88 16.07 -0.53
CA LYS A 96 15.81 16.66 -1.86
C LYS A 96 15.86 15.59 -2.94
N PRO A 97 15.41 15.88 -4.16
CA PRO A 97 15.55 14.94 -5.26
C PRO A 97 16.99 14.47 -5.41
N ALA A 98 17.16 13.16 -5.58
CA ALA A 98 18.42 12.53 -5.90
C ALA A 98 18.24 11.72 -7.19
N ASP A 99 19.30 11.57 -7.97
CA ASP A 99 19.28 10.65 -9.11
C ASP A 99 19.38 9.22 -8.57
N LEU A 100 18.25 8.54 -8.55
CA LEU A 100 18.13 7.15 -8.10
C LEU A 100 18.28 6.15 -9.25
N GLY A 101 18.67 6.61 -10.45
CA GLY A 101 18.80 5.74 -11.63
C GLY A 101 17.48 5.19 -12.17
N GLY A 102 16.36 5.86 -11.84
CA GLY A 102 15.00 5.47 -12.19
C GLY A 102 14.28 4.76 -11.04
N THR A 103 12.96 4.68 -11.16
CA THR A 103 12.12 3.92 -10.23
C THR A 103 12.07 2.47 -10.66
N PRO A 104 12.56 1.50 -9.87
CA PRO A 104 12.41 0.10 -10.22
C PRO A 104 10.91 -0.25 -10.18
N SER A 105 10.40 -0.80 -11.29
CA SER A 105 9.06 -1.41 -11.27
C SER A 105 9.15 -2.75 -10.53
N ALA A 106 8.31 -2.92 -9.52
CA ALA A 106 8.10 -4.20 -8.84
C ALA A 106 6.75 -4.81 -9.25
N ALA A 107 6.21 -4.36 -10.38
CA ALA A 107 4.94 -4.82 -10.91
C ALA A 107 5.16 -5.76 -12.11
N ASP A 108 4.51 -6.90 -12.07
CA ASP A 108 4.26 -7.76 -13.21
C ASP A 108 2.98 -7.28 -13.92
N GLY A 109 3.11 -6.85 -15.16
CA GLY A 109 1.99 -6.36 -15.97
C GLY A 109 0.98 -7.45 -16.34
N ASP A 110 1.42 -8.69 -16.38
CA ASP A 110 0.62 -9.86 -16.78
C ASP A 110 -0.14 -10.48 -15.59
N LEU A 111 0.20 -10.13 -14.36
CA LEU A 111 -0.51 -10.62 -13.18
C LEU A 111 -1.94 -10.05 -13.13
N VAL A 112 -2.92 -10.93 -13.31
CA VAL A 112 -4.33 -10.59 -13.16
C VAL A 112 -4.73 -10.75 -11.69
N VAL A 113 -5.11 -9.65 -11.04
CA VAL A 113 -5.62 -9.66 -9.66
C VAL A 113 -7.15 -9.82 -9.73
N ALA A 114 -7.60 -11.08 -9.67
CA ALA A 114 -9.01 -11.46 -9.74
C ALA A 114 -9.23 -12.77 -8.98
N VAL A 115 -10.45 -12.98 -8.48
CA VAL A 115 -10.83 -14.19 -7.73
C VAL A 115 -10.59 -15.46 -8.56
N GLU A 116 -10.92 -15.42 -9.85
CA GLU A 116 -10.72 -16.55 -10.74
C GLU A 116 -9.24 -16.90 -10.96
N ALA A 117 -8.35 -15.92 -10.92
CA ALA A 117 -6.92 -16.14 -11.02
C ALA A 117 -6.37 -16.76 -9.73
N ALA A 118 -6.78 -16.27 -8.58
CA ALA A 118 -6.41 -16.83 -7.28
C ALA A 118 -6.95 -18.27 -7.12
N ALA A 119 -8.20 -18.51 -7.53
CA ALA A 119 -8.78 -19.86 -7.50
C ALA A 119 -8.00 -20.86 -8.36
N ARG A 120 -7.62 -20.48 -9.59
CA ARG A 120 -6.79 -21.35 -10.45
C ARG A 120 -5.44 -21.68 -9.81
N MET A 121 -4.79 -20.70 -9.15
CA MET A 121 -3.53 -20.98 -8.46
C MET A 121 -3.70 -22.01 -7.33
N VAL A 122 -4.82 -21.95 -6.61
CA VAL A 122 -5.16 -22.96 -5.59
C VAL A 122 -5.43 -24.33 -6.21
N GLU A 123 -6.16 -24.39 -7.32
CA GLU A 123 -6.42 -25.63 -8.06
C GLU A 123 -5.11 -26.30 -8.54
N ASP A 124 -4.18 -25.51 -9.09
CA ASP A 124 -2.86 -25.99 -9.52
C ASP A 124 -2.05 -26.56 -8.33
N LEU A 125 -2.09 -25.89 -7.16
CA LEU A 125 -1.45 -26.39 -5.96
C LEU A 125 -2.07 -27.70 -5.46
N LEU A 126 -3.40 -27.80 -5.47
CA LEU A 126 -4.11 -29.03 -5.09
C LEU A 126 -3.78 -30.19 -6.03
N ALA A 127 -3.69 -29.93 -7.34
CA ALA A 127 -3.27 -30.93 -8.31
C ALA A 127 -1.85 -31.43 -8.03
N GLY A 128 -0.91 -30.52 -7.72
CA GLY A 128 0.44 -30.90 -7.31
C GLY A 128 0.47 -31.71 -5.99
N ALA A 129 -0.32 -31.30 -4.99
CA ALA A 129 -0.40 -32.02 -3.73
C ALA A 129 -0.97 -33.46 -3.88
N ALA A 130 -1.88 -33.66 -4.81
CA ALA A 130 -2.49 -34.97 -5.08
C ALA A 130 -1.48 -36.02 -5.58
N GLU A 131 -0.32 -35.60 -6.08
CA GLU A 131 0.78 -36.51 -6.48
C GLU A 131 1.56 -37.05 -5.27
N HIS A 132 1.27 -36.58 -4.06
CA HIS A 132 2.00 -36.92 -2.84
C HIS A 132 1.07 -37.56 -1.79
N PRO A 133 1.59 -38.44 -0.91
CA PRO A 133 0.80 -39.06 0.16
C PRO A 133 0.61 -38.08 1.33
N VAL A 134 -0.15 -36.99 1.11
CA VAL A 134 -0.46 -35.96 2.07
C VAL A 134 -1.95 -35.62 2.04
N GLU A 135 -2.48 -35.23 3.19
CA GLU A 135 -3.80 -34.64 3.31
C GLU A 135 -3.68 -33.12 3.36
N VAL A 136 -4.40 -32.41 2.49
CA VAL A 136 -4.44 -30.94 2.51
C VAL A 136 -5.46 -30.47 3.52
N VAL A 137 -5.03 -29.75 4.55
CA VAL A 137 -5.89 -29.27 5.64
C VAL A 137 -6.23 -27.79 5.52
N GLY A 138 -5.37 -26.98 4.86
CA GLY A 138 -5.58 -25.56 4.67
C GLY A 138 -4.70 -24.98 3.57
N GLY A 139 -4.81 -23.67 3.37
CA GLY A 139 -4.01 -22.90 2.42
C GLY A 139 -4.80 -21.78 1.77
N GLY A 140 -4.27 -21.26 0.66
CA GLY A 140 -4.91 -20.22 -0.12
C GLY A 140 -3.96 -19.56 -1.11
N ALA A 141 -4.49 -18.56 -1.81
CA ALA A 141 -3.74 -17.66 -2.66
C ALA A 141 -4.12 -16.22 -2.39
N ASP A 142 -3.12 -15.35 -2.35
CA ASP A 142 -3.27 -13.91 -2.19
C ASP A 142 -2.63 -13.19 -3.37
N LEU A 143 -3.40 -12.38 -4.07
CA LEU A 143 -2.95 -11.55 -5.18
C LEU A 143 -3.15 -10.08 -4.82
N THR A 144 -2.14 -9.27 -5.03
CA THR A 144 -2.23 -7.82 -4.76
C THR A 144 -1.60 -7.03 -5.89
N ARG A 145 -2.26 -5.94 -6.27
CA ARG A 145 -1.68 -4.85 -7.06
C ARG A 145 -1.81 -3.57 -6.28
N SER A 146 -0.72 -2.86 -6.11
CA SER A 146 -0.70 -1.60 -5.37
C SER A 146 0.13 -0.54 -6.07
N TYR A 147 -0.24 0.72 -5.84
CA TYR A 147 0.55 1.90 -6.15
C TYR A 147 0.90 2.60 -4.84
N LEU A 148 2.17 2.96 -4.69
CA LEU A 148 2.71 3.66 -3.54
C LEU A 148 3.42 4.91 -4.04
N ALA A 149 3.24 6.04 -3.36
CA ALA A 149 3.96 7.26 -3.68
C ALA A 149 4.34 8.05 -2.42
N VAL A 150 5.48 8.72 -2.50
CA VAL A 150 5.94 9.73 -1.54
C VAL A 150 6.31 10.97 -2.31
N ALA A 151 5.82 12.12 -1.86
CA ALA A 151 6.19 13.40 -2.43
C ALA A 151 6.34 14.44 -1.32
N ASN A 152 7.24 15.42 -1.52
CA ASN A 152 7.44 16.49 -0.55
C ASN A 152 7.66 17.86 -1.23
N SER A 153 7.56 18.91 -0.41
CA SER A 153 7.76 20.29 -0.82
C SER A 153 9.19 20.63 -1.25
N SER A 154 10.17 19.76 -0.99
CA SER A 154 11.54 19.89 -1.49
C SER A 154 11.73 19.36 -2.91
N GLY A 155 10.64 18.94 -3.58
CA GLY A 155 10.61 18.51 -4.99
C GLY A 155 10.79 17.00 -5.19
N VAL A 156 10.82 16.20 -4.13
CA VAL A 156 10.77 14.73 -4.28
C VAL A 156 9.38 14.32 -4.73
N PHE A 157 9.32 13.51 -5.77
CA PHE A 157 8.18 12.70 -6.15
C PHE A 157 8.70 11.32 -6.52
N TYR A 158 8.28 10.32 -5.79
CA TYR A 158 8.65 8.92 -6.02
C TYR A 158 7.41 8.05 -5.95
N GLY A 159 7.06 7.42 -7.06
CA GLY A 159 5.92 6.53 -7.15
C GLY A 159 6.30 5.19 -7.76
N MET A 160 5.70 4.11 -7.31
CA MET A 160 5.94 2.77 -7.85
C MET A 160 4.68 1.93 -7.84
N ASP A 161 4.50 1.17 -8.91
CA ASP A 161 3.57 0.05 -8.96
C ASP A 161 4.24 -1.21 -8.42
N ARG A 162 3.46 -2.01 -7.69
CA ARG A 162 3.88 -3.29 -7.14
C ARG A 162 2.79 -4.34 -7.33
N THR A 163 3.18 -5.53 -7.70
CA THR A 163 2.34 -6.71 -7.63
C THR A 163 2.93 -7.76 -6.68
N VAL A 164 2.06 -8.53 -6.05
CA VAL A 164 2.43 -9.65 -5.20
C VAL A 164 1.50 -10.81 -5.52
N ALA A 165 2.06 -11.99 -5.69
CA ALA A 165 1.33 -13.25 -5.68
C ALA A 165 1.94 -14.12 -4.59
N ALA A 166 1.11 -14.63 -3.69
CA ALA A 166 1.50 -15.56 -2.64
C ALA A 166 0.55 -16.74 -2.65
N VAL A 167 1.08 -17.94 -2.50
CA VAL A 167 0.31 -19.17 -2.44
C VAL A 167 0.84 -20.03 -1.30
N SER A 168 -0.04 -20.76 -0.62
CA SER A 168 0.33 -21.63 0.46
C SER A 168 -0.57 -22.87 0.53
N LEU A 169 0.00 -24.00 0.95
CA LEU A 169 -0.72 -25.19 1.38
C LEU A 169 -0.23 -25.65 2.73
N GLU A 170 -1.17 -26.04 3.56
CA GLU A 170 -0.93 -26.76 4.82
C GLU A 170 -1.29 -28.23 4.60
N THR A 171 -0.35 -29.10 4.89
CA THR A 171 -0.52 -30.53 4.65
C THR A 171 -0.16 -31.36 5.88
N ILE A 172 -0.85 -32.49 6.07
CA ILE A 172 -0.52 -33.51 7.07
C ILE A 172 -0.07 -34.76 6.33
N ARG A 173 1.01 -35.37 6.78
CA ARG A 173 1.48 -36.66 6.33
C ARG A 173 1.36 -37.65 7.48
N GLU A 174 0.59 -38.72 7.28
CA GLU A 174 0.62 -39.86 8.19
C GLU A 174 1.98 -40.59 8.10
N GLN A 175 2.52 -40.95 9.25
CA GLN A 175 3.80 -41.71 9.35
C GLN A 175 3.52 -43.19 9.30
#